data_5e7e108d748d913087d30c2efef4614c
#
_entry.id   5e7e108d748d913087d30c2efef4614c
#
_cell.length_a   1.000
_cell.length_b   1.000
_cell.length_c   1.000
_cell.angle_alpha   90.00
_cell.angle_beta   90.00
_cell.angle_gamma   90.00
#
_symmetry.space_group_name_H-M   'P 1'
#
loop_
_entity.id
_entity.type
_entity.pdbx_description
1 polymer ?
#
loop_
_entity_poly.entity_id
_entity_poly.type
_entity_poly.pdbx_seq_one_letter_code
_entity_poly.pdbx_strand_id
1 'polypeptide(L)'
;HALPASLAIEYFHNFTLIHEDVMDNAPVRRGFTTIHEKYNLNTAILSGDVLMIKACEYLSKVEPQYFKKVFDIYTKTAIEVCEGQQYDIDFETKASVSHEEYIEMIRLKTSVLLAASMKIGAILGGAEDKDAEWLYSYAENLGIAFQIQDDILDCFGNEALVGKQPGGDIIQNKKTLLLIEALHRSAANKDTRLSAWIAKKEFDNSEKVNNILSILNEYDIKSFALKHRAVY
;
A
#
# COMPACT_ATOMS: atom_id res chain seq x y z
N HIS A 1 8.63 4.55 27.49
CA HIS A 1 8.31 3.14 27.33
C HIS A 1 8.09 2.75 25.85
N ALA A 2 7.37 3.57 25.03
CA ALA A 2 7.04 3.22 23.65
C ALA A 2 8.18 3.39 22.63
N LEU A 3 9.23 4.16 22.93
CA LEU A 3 10.29 4.52 21.97
C LEU A 3 10.95 3.31 21.29
N PRO A 4 11.32 2.21 21.98
CA PRO A 4 11.89 1.05 21.30
C PRO A 4 10.94 0.43 20.26
N ALA A 5 9.66 0.27 20.60
CA ALA A 5 8.67 -0.28 19.69
C ALA A 5 8.42 0.66 18.50
N SER A 6 8.35 1.97 18.72
CA SER A 6 8.18 2.96 17.63
C SER A 6 9.36 2.92 16.65
N LEU A 7 10.59 2.83 17.16
CA LEU A 7 11.78 2.68 16.32
C LEU A 7 11.76 1.35 15.55
N ALA A 8 11.33 0.26 16.19
CA ALA A 8 11.21 -1.03 15.52
C ALA A 8 10.23 -0.97 14.33
N ILE A 9 9.07 -0.37 14.53
CA ILE A 9 8.06 -0.19 13.47
C ILE A 9 8.62 0.67 12.34
N GLU A 10 9.31 1.77 12.65
CA GLU A 10 9.88 2.65 11.63
C GLU A 10 11.02 1.97 10.85
N TYR A 11 11.89 1.18 11.51
CA TYR A 11 12.90 0.37 10.82
C TYR A 11 12.26 -0.68 9.90
N PHE A 12 11.21 -1.36 10.36
CA PHE A 12 10.47 -2.32 9.55
C PHE A 12 9.80 -1.63 8.36
N HIS A 13 9.12 -0.50 8.57
CA HIS A 13 8.50 0.26 7.49
C HIS A 13 9.54 0.69 6.44
N ASN A 14 10.70 1.20 6.84
CA ASN A 14 11.75 1.56 5.88
C ASN A 14 12.33 0.34 5.15
N PHE A 15 12.42 -0.81 5.80
CA PHE A 15 12.75 -2.09 5.15
C PHE A 15 11.75 -2.39 4.03
N THR A 16 10.45 -2.36 4.33
CA THR A 16 9.43 -2.66 3.31
C THR A 16 9.48 -1.69 2.14
N LEU A 17 9.67 -0.38 2.39
CA LEU A 17 9.78 0.62 1.34
C LEU A 17 10.99 0.41 0.42
N ILE A 18 12.15 0.01 0.96
CA ILE A 18 13.35 -0.26 0.15
C ILE A 18 13.14 -1.47 -0.75
N HIS A 19 12.54 -2.54 -0.21
CA HIS A 19 12.28 -3.76 -0.98
C HIS A 19 11.16 -3.54 -2.00
N GLU A 20 10.11 -2.78 -1.65
CA GLU A 20 9.08 -2.36 -2.59
C GLU A 20 9.67 -1.57 -3.76
N ASP A 21 10.55 -0.57 -3.51
CA ASP A 21 11.22 0.18 -4.56
C ASP A 21 12.00 -0.71 -5.54
N VAL A 22 12.62 -1.77 -5.02
CA VAL A 22 13.32 -2.76 -5.85
C VAL A 22 12.34 -3.56 -6.70
N MET A 23 11.25 -4.05 -6.11
CA MET A 23 10.24 -4.87 -6.80
C MET A 23 9.54 -4.07 -7.90
N ASP A 24 9.21 -2.82 -7.62
CA ASP A 24 8.50 -1.91 -8.53
C ASP A 24 9.44 -1.23 -9.54
N ASN A 25 10.76 -1.45 -9.46
CA ASN A 25 11.78 -0.71 -10.22
C ASN A 25 11.58 0.81 -10.13
N ALA A 26 11.20 1.31 -8.97
CA ALA A 26 10.86 2.70 -8.76
C ALA A 26 12.13 3.59 -8.77
N PRO A 27 12.28 4.57 -9.70
CA PRO A 27 13.49 5.38 -9.79
C PRO A 27 13.60 6.42 -8.67
N VAL A 28 12.45 6.84 -8.13
CA VAL A 28 12.36 7.94 -7.16
C VAL A 28 11.31 7.62 -6.10
N ARG A 29 11.64 7.90 -4.83
CA ARG A 29 10.70 7.88 -3.70
C ARG A 29 10.80 9.20 -2.93
N ARG A 30 9.67 9.89 -2.76
CA ARG A 30 9.58 11.18 -2.03
C ARG A 30 10.57 12.24 -2.56
N GLY A 31 10.80 12.26 -3.88
CA GLY A 31 11.72 13.20 -4.53
C GLY A 31 13.20 12.83 -4.49
N PHE A 32 13.55 11.70 -3.87
CA PHE A 32 14.94 11.21 -3.81
C PHE A 32 15.11 9.96 -4.65
N THR A 33 16.27 9.82 -5.27
CA THR A 33 16.67 8.59 -5.98
C THR A 33 16.65 7.39 -5.03
N THR A 34 16.01 6.30 -5.46
CA THR A 34 15.92 5.05 -4.68
C THR A 34 17.30 4.40 -4.49
N ILE A 35 17.42 3.51 -3.49
CA ILE A 35 18.73 2.93 -3.13
C ILE A 35 19.28 2.06 -4.24
N HIS A 36 18.43 1.25 -4.91
CA HIS A 36 18.88 0.38 -6.00
C HIS A 36 19.34 1.16 -7.25
N GLU A 37 18.73 2.31 -7.53
CA GLU A 37 19.16 3.22 -8.59
C GLU A 37 20.45 3.99 -8.24
N LYS A 38 20.54 4.46 -6.99
CA LYS A 38 21.69 5.25 -6.52
C LYS A 38 22.96 4.43 -6.35
N TYR A 39 22.83 3.18 -5.93
CA TYR A 39 23.97 2.30 -5.66
C TYR A 39 23.92 1.04 -6.55
N ASN A 40 23.13 0.04 -6.19
CA ASN A 40 22.80 -1.16 -6.95
C ASN A 40 21.76 -2.01 -6.21
N LEU A 41 21.22 -3.01 -6.91
CA LEU A 41 20.21 -3.94 -6.39
C LEU A 41 20.66 -4.66 -5.11
N ASN A 42 21.88 -5.21 -5.10
CA ASN A 42 22.37 -5.97 -3.92
C ASN A 42 22.48 -5.09 -2.69
N THR A 43 22.93 -3.84 -2.85
CA THR A 43 23.00 -2.86 -1.75
C THR A 43 21.61 -2.55 -1.20
N ALA A 44 20.59 -2.41 -2.05
CA ALA A 44 19.23 -2.16 -1.62
C ALA A 44 18.68 -3.35 -0.81
N ILE A 45 18.82 -4.58 -1.33
CA ILE A 45 18.37 -5.80 -0.64
C ILE A 45 19.02 -5.92 0.73
N LEU A 46 20.36 -5.87 0.80
CA LEU A 46 21.10 -5.99 2.06
C LEU A 46 20.79 -4.85 3.05
N SER A 47 20.56 -3.64 2.55
CA SER A 47 20.16 -2.51 3.40
C SER A 47 18.79 -2.75 4.04
N GLY A 48 17.83 -3.25 3.27
CA GLY A 48 16.51 -3.66 3.78
C GLY A 48 16.63 -4.76 4.83
N ASP A 49 17.38 -5.84 4.54
CA ASP A 49 17.59 -6.95 5.48
C ASP A 49 18.17 -6.47 6.83
N VAL A 50 19.16 -5.58 6.78
CA VAL A 50 19.73 -4.99 8.00
C VAL A 50 18.68 -4.18 8.77
N LEU A 51 17.82 -3.40 8.10
CA LEU A 51 16.76 -2.66 8.77
C LEU A 51 15.74 -3.59 9.45
N MET A 52 15.39 -4.71 8.83
CA MET A 52 14.52 -5.72 9.44
C MET A 52 15.13 -6.31 10.70
N ILE A 53 16.43 -6.64 10.69
CA ILE A 53 17.13 -7.13 11.89
C ILE A 53 17.25 -6.02 12.95
N LYS A 54 17.47 -4.76 12.54
CA LYS A 54 17.43 -3.62 13.45
C LYS A 54 16.07 -3.43 14.12
N ALA A 55 14.98 -3.66 13.41
CA ALA A 55 13.65 -3.67 14.01
C ALA A 55 13.57 -4.68 15.16
N CYS A 56 14.02 -5.93 14.93
CA CYS A 56 14.07 -6.96 15.98
C CYS A 56 14.99 -6.55 17.16
N GLU A 57 16.15 -5.94 16.89
CA GLU A 57 17.04 -5.41 17.93
C GLU A 57 16.35 -4.36 18.79
N TYR A 58 15.56 -3.48 18.21
CA TYR A 58 14.81 -2.48 18.98
C TYR A 58 13.64 -3.10 19.74
N LEU A 59 12.94 -4.09 19.19
CA LEU A 59 11.90 -4.83 19.92
C LEU A 59 12.45 -5.51 21.16
N SER A 60 13.68 -6.04 21.12
CA SER A 60 14.29 -6.68 22.29
C SER A 60 14.54 -5.73 23.47
N LYS A 61 14.43 -4.40 23.24
CA LYS A 61 14.57 -3.36 24.29
C LYS A 61 13.21 -2.96 24.90
N VAL A 62 12.10 -3.54 24.44
CA VAL A 62 10.78 -3.40 25.05
C VAL A 62 10.80 -4.07 26.42
N GLU A 63 10.11 -3.49 27.40
CA GLU A 63 10.06 -4.02 28.76
C GLU A 63 9.60 -5.49 28.78
N PRO A 64 10.22 -6.36 29.58
CA PRO A 64 9.98 -7.81 29.55
C PRO A 64 8.49 -8.21 29.69
N GLN A 65 7.73 -7.44 30.47
CA GLN A 65 6.30 -7.70 30.71
C GLN A 65 5.44 -7.51 29.43
N TYR A 66 5.87 -6.67 28.51
CA TYR A 66 5.15 -6.39 27.25
C TYR A 66 5.77 -7.11 26.05
N PHE A 67 7.04 -7.51 26.16
CA PHE A 67 7.85 -7.97 25.04
C PHE A 67 7.15 -9.09 24.25
N LYS A 68 6.71 -10.15 24.92
CA LYS A 68 6.08 -11.29 24.23
C LYS A 68 4.87 -10.87 23.42
N LYS A 69 3.98 -10.06 24.00
CA LYS A 69 2.76 -9.59 23.35
C LYS A 69 3.04 -8.67 22.17
N VAL A 70 3.98 -7.73 22.33
CA VAL A 70 4.40 -6.81 21.27
C VAL A 70 5.09 -7.57 20.14
N PHE A 71 5.95 -8.53 20.47
CA PHE A 71 6.67 -9.34 19.49
C PHE A 71 5.73 -10.24 18.67
N ASP A 72 4.71 -10.84 19.31
CA ASP A 72 3.71 -11.65 18.60
C ASP A 72 2.89 -10.79 17.60
N ILE A 73 2.49 -9.59 17.99
CA ILE A 73 1.78 -8.65 17.10
C ILE A 73 2.69 -8.26 15.93
N TYR A 74 3.93 -7.88 16.23
CA TYR A 74 4.90 -7.47 15.20
C TYR A 74 5.17 -8.57 14.18
N THR A 75 5.47 -9.79 14.65
CA THR A 75 5.80 -10.90 13.74
C THR A 75 4.63 -11.31 12.87
N LYS A 76 3.41 -11.36 13.43
CA LYS A 76 2.20 -11.59 12.65
C LYS A 76 2.05 -10.51 11.57
N THR A 77 2.16 -9.25 11.95
CA THR A 77 2.03 -8.12 11.02
C THR A 77 3.10 -8.13 9.94
N ALA A 78 4.35 -8.48 10.28
CA ALA A 78 5.43 -8.58 9.31
C ALA A 78 5.16 -9.64 8.24
N ILE A 79 4.59 -10.79 8.64
CA ILE A 79 4.17 -11.83 7.70
C ILE A 79 3.03 -11.31 6.81
N GLU A 80 1.99 -10.72 7.40
CA GLU A 80 0.84 -10.18 6.68
C GLU A 80 1.24 -9.11 5.65
N VAL A 81 2.19 -8.22 5.99
CA VAL A 81 2.71 -7.22 5.04
C VAL A 81 3.43 -7.88 3.85
N CYS A 82 4.23 -8.92 4.11
CA CYS A 82 4.89 -9.68 3.03
C CYS A 82 3.87 -10.40 2.13
N GLU A 83 2.83 -10.99 2.71
CA GLU A 83 1.73 -11.63 1.97
C GLU A 83 0.98 -10.60 1.12
N GLY A 84 0.71 -9.41 1.67
CA GLY A 84 0.07 -8.31 0.93
C GLY A 84 0.90 -7.83 -0.26
N GLN A 85 2.21 -7.71 -0.09
CA GLN A 85 3.12 -7.39 -1.19
C GLN A 85 3.15 -8.49 -2.25
N GLN A 86 3.08 -9.77 -1.84
CA GLN A 86 2.99 -10.87 -2.80
C GLN A 86 1.69 -10.83 -3.60
N TYR A 87 0.55 -10.53 -2.97
CA TYR A 87 -0.72 -10.35 -3.68
C TYR A 87 -0.65 -9.21 -4.71
N ASP A 88 -0.02 -8.08 -4.36
CA ASP A 88 0.14 -6.94 -5.28
C ASP A 88 0.91 -7.35 -6.53
N ILE A 89 2.02 -8.10 -6.37
CA ILE A 89 2.81 -8.65 -7.48
C ILE A 89 1.99 -9.66 -8.31
N ASP A 90 1.29 -10.58 -7.65
CA ASP A 90 0.49 -11.60 -8.33
C ASP A 90 -0.64 -10.96 -9.17
N PHE A 91 -1.19 -9.84 -8.71
CA PHE A 91 -2.24 -9.11 -9.41
C PHE A 91 -1.77 -8.51 -10.74
N GLU A 92 -0.48 -8.22 -10.92
CA GLU A 92 0.04 -7.72 -12.19
C GLU A 92 -0.27 -8.67 -13.35
N THR A 93 -0.17 -9.98 -13.10
CA THR A 93 -0.36 -11.02 -14.12
C THR A 93 -1.74 -11.66 -14.10
N LYS A 94 -2.54 -11.44 -13.03
CA LYS A 94 -3.86 -12.02 -12.87
C LYS A 94 -4.84 -11.42 -13.88
N ALA A 95 -5.62 -12.26 -14.58
CA ALA A 95 -6.55 -11.81 -15.62
C ALA A 95 -7.66 -10.90 -15.06
N SER A 96 -8.18 -11.21 -13.86
CA SER A 96 -9.17 -10.40 -13.16
C SER A 96 -8.91 -10.42 -11.66
N VAL A 97 -9.18 -9.32 -10.99
CA VAL A 97 -9.13 -9.16 -9.53
C VAL A 97 -10.48 -8.65 -9.09
N SER A 98 -11.06 -9.21 -8.01
CA SER A 98 -12.29 -8.73 -7.43
C SER A 98 -12.06 -7.55 -6.47
N HIS A 99 -13.14 -6.84 -6.09
CA HIS A 99 -13.05 -5.79 -5.09
C HIS A 99 -12.60 -6.34 -3.74
N GLU A 100 -13.09 -7.51 -3.35
CA GLU A 100 -12.74 -8.16 -2.09
C GLU A 100 -11.25 -8.56 -2.07
N GLU A 101 -10.72 -9.06 -3.16
CA GLU A 101 -9.30 -9.39 -3.30
C GLU A 101 -8.42 -8.14 -3.20
N TYR A 102 -8.83 -7.05 -3.84
CA TYR A 102 -8.14 -5.77 -3.73
C TYR A 102 -8.15 -5.24 -2.29
N ILE A 103 -9.30 -5.25 -1.62
CA ILE A 103 -9.42 -4.79 -0.22
C ILE A 103 -8.54 -5.65 0.70
N GLU A 104 -8.52 -6.97 0.51
CA GLU A 104 -7.64 -7.84 1.31
C GLU A 104 -6.16 -7.57 1.04
N MET A 105 -5.77 -7.34 -0.19
CA MET A 105 -4.39 -6.98 -0.54
C MET A 105 -3.96 -5.67 0.14
N ILE A 106 -4.75 -4.59 0.08
CA ILE A 106 -4.39 -3.32 0.73
C ILE A 106 -4.50 -3.39 2.25
N ARG A 107 -5.40 -4.22 2.79
CA ARG A 107 -5.45 -4.52 4.23
C ARG A 107 -4.11 -5.10 4.69
N LEU A 108 -3.63 -6.14 4.02
CA LEU A 108 -2.38 -6.80 4.35
C LEU A 108 -1.16 -5.92 4.07
N LYS A 109 -1.07 -5.32 2.89
CA LYS A 109 0.09 -4.53 2.47
C LYS A 109 0.27 -3.24 3.28
N THR A 110 -0.83 -2.55 3.61
CA THR A 110 -0.80 -1.19 4.18
C THR A 110 -1.42 -1.12 5.57
N SER A 111 -2.64 -1.64 5.75
CA SER A 111 -3.45 -1.32 6.93
C SER A 111 -3.00 -2.03 8.19
N VAL A 112 -2.55 -3.28 8.09
CA VAL A 112 -2.14 -4.08 9.27
C VAL A 112 -0.96 -3.46 10.02
N LEU A 113 -0.03 -2.78 9.35
CA LEU A 113 1.09 -2.10 10.02
C LEU A 113 0.62 -0.87 10.80
N LEU A 114 -0.32 -0.10 10.25
CA LEU A 114 -0.98 0.99 10.97
C LEU A 114 -1.71 0.46 12.21
N ALA A 115 -2.51 -0.59 12.03
CA ALA A 115 -3.28 -1.23 13.09
C ALA A 115 -2.38 -1.78 14.22
N ALA A 116 -1.30 -2.47 13.85
CA ALA A 116 -0.31 -2.96 14.80
C ALA A 116 0.38 -1.82 15.56
N SER A 117 0.69 -0.72 14.88
CA SER A 117 1.31 0.46 15.50
C SER A 117 0.41 1.05 16.59
N MET A 118 -0.89 1.22 16.32
CA MET A 118 -1.87 1.70 17.29
C MET A 118 -2.05 0.73 18.45
N LYS A 119 -2.20 -0.57 18.16
CA LYS A 119 -2.37 -1.60 19.19
C LYS A 119 -1.16 -1.73 20.10
N ILE A 120 0.05 -1.75 19.53
CA ILE A 120 1.30 -1.78 20.30
C ILE A 120 1.41 -0.53 21.19
N GLY A 121 1.11 0.65 20.63
CA GLY A 121 1.09 1.90 21.39
C GLY A 121 0.12 1.86 22.56
N ALA A 122 -1.09 1.34 22.35
CA ALA A 122 -2.12 1.18 23.40
C ALA A 122 -1.65 0.24 24.52
N ILE A 123 -1.10 -0.93 24.16
CA ILE A 123 -0.58 -1.91 25.12
C ILE A 123 0.54 -1.29 25.98
N LEU A 124 1.48 -0.59 25.37
CA LEU A 124 2.58 0.05 26.05
C LEU A 124 2.12 1.25 26.91
N GLY A 125 0.99 1.86 26.53
CA GLY A 125 0.30 2.89 27.31
C GLY A 125 -0.52 2.35 28.48
N GLY A 126 -0.63 1.03 28.64
CA GLY A 126 -1.37 0.38 29.72
C GLY A 126 -2.88 0.21 29.45
N ALA A 127 -3.30 0.26 28.18
CA ALA A 127 -4.68 -0.01 27.81
C ALA A 127 -5.06 -1.48 28.05
N GLU A 128 -6.33 -1.71 28.35
CA GLU A 128 -6.89 -3.06 28.41
C GLU A 128 -6.89 -3.72 27.02
N ASP A 129 -6.91 -5.04 26.98
CA ASP A 129 -6.87 -5.80 25.71
C ASP A 129 -8.01 -5.43 24.77
N LYS A 130 -9.21 -5.19 25.32
CA LYS A 130 -10.38 -4.77 24.56
C LYS A 130 -10.17 -3.43 23.86
N ASP A 131 -9.61 -2.45 24.57
CA ASP A 131 -9.36 -1.11 24.01
C ASP A 131 -8.25 -1.14 22.97
N ALA A 132 -7.21 -1.96 23.20
CA ALA A 132 -6.16 -2.18 22.22
C ALA A 132 -6.68 -2.85 20.93
N GLU A 133 -7.65 -3.79 21.02
CA GLU A 133 -8.32 -4.38 19.85
C GLU A 133 -9.20 -3.36 19.12
N TRP A 134 -9.90 -2.48 19.82
CA TRP A 134 -10.69 -1.42 19.22
C TRP A 134 -9.81 -0.45 18.42
N LEU A 135 -8.68 -0.06 18.99
CA LEU A 135 -7.71 0.80 18.31
C LEU A 135 -7.07 0.10 17.10
N TYR A 136 -6.83 -1.22 17.18
CA TYR A 136 -6.42 -2.02 16.03
C TYR A 136 -7.43 -1.93 14.90
N SER A 137 -8.70 -2.27 15.19
CA SER A 137 -9.77 -2.27 14.19
C SER A 137 -10.01 -0.88 13.59
N TYR A 138 -9.96 0.17 14.43
CA TYR A 138 -10.06 1.55 13.95
C TYR A 138 -8.93 1.89 12.97
N ALA A 139 -7.68 1.57 13.32
CA ALA A 139 -6.53 1.90 12.50
C ALA A 139 -6.46 1.03 11.23
N GLU A 140 -6.94 -0.21 11.27
CA GLU A 140 -7.07 -1.07 10.09
C GLU A 140 -8.04 -0.46 9.07
N ASN A 141 -9.22 -0.04 9.50
CA ASN A 141 -10.19 0.65 8.63
C ASN A 141 -9.63 1.97 8.10
N LEU A 142 -8.97 2.77 8.95
CA LEU A 142 -8.31 4.00 8.54
C LEU A 142 -7.24 3.74 7.45
N GLY A 143 -6.48 2.66 7.58
CA GLY A 143 -5.46 2.26 6.60
C GLY A 143 -6.06 1.88 5.25
N ILE A 144 -7.19 1.15 5.25
CA ILE A 144 -7.93 0.82 4.02
C ILE A 144 -8.45 2.10 3.36
N ALA A 145 -9.11 2.98 4.14
CA ALA A 145 -9.60 4.27 3.63
C ALA A 145 -8.48 5.14 3.07
N PHE A 146 -7.31 5.14 3.73
CA PHE A 146 -6.12 5.87 3.30
C PHE A 146 -5.62 5.36 1.95
N GLN A 147 -5.52 4.03 1.75
CA GLN A 147 -5.04 3.47 0.48
C GLN A 147 -6.01 3.76 -0.67
N ILE A 148 -7.32 3.61 -0.44
CA ILE A 148 -8.33 3.99 -1.46
C ILE A 148 -8.21 5.50 -1.80
N GLN A 149 -7.92 6.35 -0.80
CA GLN A 149 -7.69 7.77 -1.02
C GLN A 149 -6.41 8.03 -1.84
N ASP A 150 -5.33 7.28 -1.59
CA ASP A 150 -4.08 7.40 -2.35
C ASP A 150 -4.30 7.04 -3.83
N ASP A 151 -5.00 5.94 -4.11
CA ASP A 151 -5.38 5.54 -5.47
C ASP A 151 -6.24 6.61 -6.18
N ILE A 152 -7.18 7.24 -5.45
CA ILE A 152 -7.98 8.36 -5.98
C ILE A 152 -7.08 9.55 -6.31
N LEU A 153 -6.12 9.85 -5.46
CA LEU A 153 -5.20 10.97 -5.66
C LEU A 153 -4.21 10.72 -6.79
N ASP A 154 -3.75 9.48 -6.98
CA ASP A 154 -2.92 9.14 -8.13
C ASP A 154 -3.65 9.38 -9.45
N CYS A 155 -4.94 9.02 -9.55
CA CYS A 155 -5.73 9.21 -10.77
C CYS A 155 -6.25 10.66 -10.95
N PHE A 156 -6.76 11.28 -9.88
CA PHE A 156 -7.55 12.51 -9.93
C PHE A 156 -6.96 13.66 -9.11
N GLY A 157 -5.77 13.47 -8.54
CA GLY A 157 -5.08 14.47 -7.75
C GLY A 157 -4.56 15.64 -8.60
N ASN A 158 -4.30 16.77 -7.93
CA ASN A 158 -3.62 17.89 -8.54
C ASN A 158 -2.11 17.76 -8.27
N GLU A 159 -1.29 17.82 -9.32
CA GLU A 159 0.18 17.71 -9.24
C GLU A 159 0.77 18.66 -8.19
N ALA A 160 0.25 19.88 -8.09
CA ALA A 160 0.70 20.89 -7.11
C ALA A 160 0.43 20.48 -5.64
N LEU A 161 -0.55 19.60 -5.39
CA LEU A 161 -0.93 19.13 -4.04
C LEU A 161 -0.32 17.78 -3.71
N VAL A 162 -0.15 16.90 -4.70
CA VAL A 162 0.29 15.52 -4.51
C VAL A 162 1.83 15.40 -4.63
N GLY A 163 2.49 16.36 -5.30
CA GLY A 163 3.94 16.35 -5.48
C GLY A 163 4.45 15.26 -6.42
N LYS A 164 3.55 14.58 -7.15
CA LYS A 164 3.82 13.59 -8.19
C LYS A 164 2.97 13.92 -9.40
N GLN A 165 3.47 13.56 -10.59
CA GLN A 165 2.63 13.58 -11.79
C GLN A 165 1.53 12.53 -11.63
N PRO A 166 0.22 12.88 -11.72
CA PRO A 166 -0.87 11.93 -11.62
C PRO A 166 -0.81 10.87 -12.71
N GLY A 167 -1.35 9.67 -12.41
CA GLY A 167 -1.53 8.60 -13.38
C GLY A 167 -0.43 7.54 -13.39
N GLY A 168 0.41 7.48 -12.38
CA GLY A 168 1.42 6.43 -12.23
C GLY A 168 0.81 5.03 -12.27
N ASP A 169 -0.25 4.80 -11.52
CA ASP A 169 -0.99 3.54 -11.47
C ASP A 169 -1.63 3.19 -12.83
N ILE A 170 -2.10 4.20 -13.55
CA ILE A 170 -2.66 4.05 -14.91
C ILE A 170 -1.57 3.58 -15.88
N ILE A 171 -0.40 4.20 -15.84
CA ILE A 171 0.73 3.86 -16.72
C ILE A 171 1.14 2.40 -16.51
N GLN A 172 1.20 1.96 -15.26
CA GLN A 172 1.60 0.62 -14.84
C GLN A 172 0.48 -0.42 -14.99
N ASN A 173 -0.75 -0.03 -15.31
CA ASN A 173 -1.96 -0.89 -15.30
C ASN A 173 -2.21 -1.53 -13.93
N LYS A 174 -1.89 -0.82 -12.84
CA LYS A 174 -2.03 -1.33 -11.48
C LYS A 174 -3.50 -1.66 -11.19
N LYS A 175 -3.75 -2.82 -10.58
CA LYS A 175 -5.10 -3.32 -10.27
C LYS A 175 -5.69 -2.61 -9.04
N THR A 176 -5.82 -1.28 -9.13
CA THR A 176 -6.49 -0.46 -8.10
C THR A 176 -7.99 -0.67 -8.12
N LEU A 177 -8.68 -0.27 -7.05
CA LEU A 177 -10.15 -0.30 -6.97
C LEU A 177 -10.79 0.43 -8.16
N LEU A 178 -10.18 1.52 -8.60
CA LEU A 178 -10.65 2.33 -9.72
C LEU A 178 -10.57 1.57 -11.03
N LEU A 179 -9.43 0.95 -11.31
CA LEU A 179 -9.24 0.20 -12.56
C LEU A 179 -10.11 -1.05 -12.59
N ILE A 180 -10.24 -1.77 -11.47
CA ILE A 180 -11.09 -2.98 -11.34
C ILE A 180 -12.55 -2.63 -11.66
N GLU A 181 -13.11 -1.60 -11.03
CA GLU A 181 -14.49 -1.17 -11.26
C GLU A 181 -14.69 -0.66 -12.68
N ALA A 182 -13.73 0.10 -13.22
CA ALA A 182 -13.81 0.57 -14.61
C ALA A 182 -13.84 -0.58 -15.61
N LEU A 183 -13.05 -1.61 -15.41
CA LEU A 183 -13.06 -2.82 -16.25
C LEU A 183 -14.40 -3.55 -16.15
N HIS A 184 -14.97 -3.68 -14.95
CA HIS A 184 -16.27 -4.28 -14.72
C HIS A 184 -17.37 -3.53 -15.45
N ARG A 185 -17.44 -2.19 -15.32
CA ARG A 185 -18.45 -1.37 -16.02
C ARG A 185 -18.26 -1.38 -17.53
N SER A 186 -17.03 -1.30 -18.01
CA SER A 186 -16.71 -1.38 -19.44
C SER A 186 -17.18 -2.71 -20.03
N ALA A 187 -16.90 -3.84 -19.37
CA ALA A 187 -17.33 -5.15 -19.80
C ALA A 187 -18.87 -5.28 -19.86
N ALA A 188 -19.57 -4.80 -18.83
CA ALA A 188 -21.04 -4.80 -18.80
C ALA A 188 -21.66 -3.99 -19.94
N ASN A 189 -21.00 -2.92 -20.39
CA ASN A 189 -21.42 -2.08 -21.51
C ASN A 189 -20.86 -2.52 -22.87
N LYS A 190 -20.12 -3.62 -22.93
CA LYS A 190 -19.41 -4.11 -24.14
C LYS A 190 -18.45 -3.08 -24.72
N ASP A 191 -17.90 -2.22 -23.87
CA ASP A 191 -16.92 -1.21 -24.24
C ASP A 191 -15.50 -1.79 -24.14
N THR A 192 -14.78 -1.80 -25.26
CA THR A 192 -13.44 -2.38 -25.36
C THR A 192 -12.32 -1.33 -25.26
N ARG A 193 -12.65 -0.04 -25.12
CA ARG A 193 -11.64 1.05 -25.12
C ARG A 193 -10.62 0.88 -24.01
N LEU A 194 -11.09 0.60 -22.78
CA LEU A 194 -10.21 0.44 -21.61
C LEU A 194 -9.30 -0.78 -21.76
N SER A 195 -9.86 -1.93 -22.13
CA SER A 195 -9.07 -3.14 -22.34
C SER A 195 -8.06 -3.00 -23.48
N ALA A 196 -8.39 -2.26 -24.53
CA ALA A 196 -7.47 -1.94 -25.62
C ALA A 196 -6.25 -1.10 -25.14
N TRP A 197 -6.49 -0.12 -24.27
CA TRP A 197 -5.40 0.67 -23.68
C TRP A 197 -4.51 -0.15 -22.76
N ILE A 198 -5.10 -1.02 -21.93
CA ILE A 198 -4.34 -1.91 -21.04
C ILE A 198 -3.47 -2.90 -21.83
N ALA A 199 -3.96 -3.42 -22.95
CA ALA A 199 -3.25 -4.37 -23.80
C ALA A 199 -2.16 -3.73 -24.68
N LYS A 200 -2.18 -2.40 -24.85
CA LYS A 200 -1.25 -1.66 -25.71
C LYS A 200 0.16 -1.67 -25.11
N LYS A 201 1.14 -2.20 -25.83
CA LYS A 201 2.53 -2.31 -25.36
C LYS A 201 3.34 -1.03 -25.57
N GLU A 202 3.08 -0.31 -26.66
CA GLU A 202 3.78 0.94 -27.01
C GLU A 202 2.76 2.09 -26.94
N PHE A 203 3.02 3.07 -26.11
CA PHE A 203 2.13 4.22 -25.92
C PHE A 203 2.90 5.44 -25.41
N ASP A 204 2.35 6.62 -25.68
CA ASP A 204 2.72 7.83 -24.97
C ASP A 204 2.01 7.84 -23.60
N ASN A 205 2.77 8.13 -22.53
CA ASN A 205 2.25 8.12 -21.17
C ASN A 205 1.09 9.09 -20.99
N SER A 206 1.25 10.31 -21.51
CA SER A 206 0.22 11.37 -21.39
C SER A 206 -1.04 11.00 -22.17
N GLU A 207 -0.88 10.43 -23.37
CA GLU A 207 -1.99 9.96 -24.18
C GLU A 207 -2.76 8.84 -23.44
N LYS A 208 -2.08 7.85 -22.88
CA LYS A 208 -2.68 6.75 -22.13
C LYS A 208 -3.45 7.27 -20.92
N VAL A 209 -2.80 8.10 -20.09
CA VAL A 209 -3.41 8.67 -18.89
C VAL A 209 -4.67 9.47 -19.24
N ASN A 210 -4.62 10.37 -20.21
CA ASN A 210 -5.76 11.20 -20.60
C ASN A 210 -6.95 10.35 -21.10
N ASN A 211 -6.69 9.33 -21.93
CA ASN A 211 -7.75 8.49 -22.44
C ASN A 211 -8.38 7.62 -21.35
N ILE A 212 -7.57 7.02 -20.47
CA ILE A 212 -8.11 6.20 -19.37
C ILE A 212 -8.87 7.08 -18.38
N LEU A 213 -8.35 8.26 -18.00
CA LEU A 213 -9.07 9.21 -17.15
C LEU A 213 -10.41 9.64 -17.75
N SER A 214 -10.48 9.83 -19.08
CA SER A 214 -11.76 10.12 -19.76
C SER A 214 -12.78 8.99 -19.57
N ILE A 215 -12.33 7.73 -19.69
CA ILE A 215 -13.18 6.56 -19.46
C ILE A 215 -13.60 6.45 -17.99
N LEU A 216 -12.67 6.67 -17.03
CA LEU A 216 -12.98 6.68 -15.60
C LEU A 216 -14.03 7.73 -15.25
N ASN A 217 -13.94 8.93 -15.84
CA ASN A 217 -14.94 9.99 -15.66
C ASN A 217 -16.29 9.65 -16.28
N GLU A 218 -16.32 9.09 -17.50
CA GLU A 218 -17.53 8.66 -18.18
C GLU A 218 -18.32 7.62 -17.35
N TYR A 219 -17.61 6.71 -16.69
CA TYR A 219 -18.21 5.69 -15.81
C TYR A 219 -18.39 6.15 -14.36
N ASP A 220 -18.15 7.41 -14.01
CA ASP A 220 -18.26 7.96 -12.64
C ASP A 220 -17.51 7.13 -11.58
N ILE A 221 -16.32 6.67 -11.94
CA ILE A 221 -15.48 5.82 -11.07
C ILE A 221 -15.02 6.56 -9.84
N LYS A 222 -14.75 7.87 -9.95
CA LYS A 222 -14.36 8.70 -8.79
C LYS A 222 -15.41 8.68 -7.69
N SER A 223 -16.68 8.87 -8.03
CA SER A 223 -17.78 8.85 -7.04
C SER A 223 -17.95 7.45 -6.42
N PHE A 224 -17.75 6.40 -7.21
CA PHE A 224 -17.76 5.03 -6.72
C PHE A 224 -16.65 4.82 -5.66
N ALA A 225 -15.41 5.18 -5.97
CA ALA A 225 -14.27 5.02 -5.06
C ALA A 225 -14.43 5.86 -3.77
N LEU A 226 -14.94 7.11 -3.88
CA LEU A 226 -15.24 7.95 -2.71
C LEU A 226 -16.29 7.34 -1.78
N LYS A 227 -17.34 6.70 -2.35
CA LYS A 227 -18.35 5.99 -1.56
C LYS A 227 -17.76 4.76 -0.86
N HIS A 228 -16.93 3.98 -1.55
CA HIS A 228 -16.24 2.83 -0.94
C HIS A 228 -15.31 3.26 0.19
N ARG A 229 -14.50 4.30 -0.01
CA ARG A 229 -13.65 4.87 1.04
C ARG A 229 -14.45 5.27 2.29
N ALA A 230 -15.67 5.80 2.12
CA ALA A 230 -16.50 6.26 3.23
C ALA A 230 -17.15 5.14 4.07
N VAL A 231 -17.00 3.88 3.66
CA VAL A 231 -17.45 2.70 4.42
C VAL A 231 -16.46 2.38 5.55
N TYR A 232 -15.23 2.69 5.33
CA TYR A 232 -14.13 2.52 6.28
C TYR A 232 -13.85 3.80 7.06
#